data_a0488806177b63151f5e7263e92af80e
#
_entry.id   a0488806177b63151f5e7263e92af80e
#
_cell.length_a   1.000
_cell.length_b   1.000
_cell.length_c   1.000
_cell.angle_alpha   90.00
_cell.angle_beta   90.00
_cell.angle_gamma   90.00
#
_symmetry.space_group_name_H-M   'P 1'
#
loop_
_entity.id
_entity.type
_entity.pdbx_description
1 polymer ?
#
loop_
_entity_poly.entity_id
_entity_poly.type
_entity_poly.pdbx_seq_one_letter_code
_entity_poly.pdbx_strand_id
1 'polypeptide(L)'
;MKKATLVGIVFVLMVVGSASRWTALAQEATKPDSAEIKQLLDKTKAIAGSDWSETFDFFCAMNPTRANRPDDPVIEPAKVLDNLYVIGRTSTAVWAITTSAGIVLIDAGYGDQLESVLLPGMKKLGLDPAQVKYVIVGHGHADHFGGAAYFQQRGARVVVAGPDWDLIEKSPAGPVQPPKRDVVAVEGQPITIGDVAFTPVMIPGHTPGSMGLVFPVKDGRTTRIAGIFGGSILTPGRLTNDGMKQYIESVNHWAEVTKRMKVDVEIQNHPMYDNFLTKLDRLKQRKPGQPNPFVVGADSYQRFLGVMSGCTTVQLMRRA
;
A
#
# COMPACT_ATOMS: atom_id res chain seq x y z
N MET A 1 -48.33 -72.07 -15.20
CA MET A 1 -48.38 -70.65 -15.65
C MET A 1 -48.68 -69.79 -14.43
N LYS A 2 -47.68 -69.19 -13.84
CA LYS A 2 -47.79 -68.26 -12.64
C LYS A 2 -47.58 -66.89 -13.11
N LYS A 3 -48.59 -66.05 -12.98
CA LYS A 3 -48.51 -64.60 -13.26
C LYS A 3 -47.75 -63.90 -12.11
N ALA A 4 -46.65 -63.19 -12.40
CA ALA A 4 -45.97 -62.34 -11.46
C ALA A 4 -46.52 -60.93 -11.61
N THR A 5 -47.05 -60.42 -10.51
CA THR A 5 -47.53 -59.04 -10.38
C THR A 5 -46.38 -58.17 -9.98
N LEU A 6 -46.05 -57.18 -10.84
CA LEU A 6 -44.98 -56.18 -10.58
C LEU A 6 -45.61 -55.05 -9.78
N VAL A 7 -45.18 -54.88 -8.52
CA VAL A 7 -45.52 -53.73 -7.69
C VAL A 7 -44.48 -52.67 -7.92
N GLY A 8 -44.90 -51.60 -8.58
CA GLY A 8 -44.05 -50.38 -8.76
C GLY A 8 -44.03 -49.54 -7.48
N ILE A 9 -42.86 -49.44 -6.89
CA ILE A 9 -42.60 -48.51 -5.79
C ILE A 9 -42.19 -47.15 -6.41
N VAL A 10 -43.10 -46.17 -6.29
CA VAL A 10 -42.80 -44.77 -6.64
C VAL A 10 -42.02 -44.17 -5.47
N PHE A 11 -40.73 -43.95 -5.66
CA PHE A 11 -39.92 -43.11 -4.75
C PHE A 11 -40.21 -41.63 -5.04
N VAL A 12 -40.97 -41.00 -4.17
CA VAL A 12 -41.08 -39.54 -4.14
C VAL A 12 -39.81 -38.99 -3.47
N LEU A 13 -38.89 -38.52 -4.29
CA LEU A 13 -37.75 -37.74 -3.83
C LEU A 13 -38.25 -36.38 -3.34
N MET A 14 -38.41 -36.23 -2.01
CA MET A 14 -38.51 -34.91 -1.38
C MET A 14 -37.14 -34.22 -1.52
N VAL A 15 -37.06 -33.29 -2.48
CA VAL A 15 -35.98 -32.33 -2.53
C VAL A 15 -36.22 -31.36 -1.37
N VAL A 16 -35.57 -31.64 -0.23
CA VAL A 16 -35.45 -30.64 0.86
C VAL A 16 -34.51 -29.55 0.36
N GLY A 17 -35.09 -28.51 -0.19
CA GLY A 17 -34.37 -27.31 -0.52
C GLY A 17 -33.75 -26.73 0.76
N SER A 18 -32.47 -26.96 0.96
CA SER A 18 -31.67 -26.20 1.91
C SER A 18 -31.62 -24.76 1.41
N ALA A 19 -32.60 -23.95 1.78
CA ALA A 19 -32.49 -22.51 1.73
C ALA A 19 -31.29 -22.15 2.61
N SER A 20 -30.14 -22.01 1.97
CA SER A 20 -28.97 -21.37 2.56
C SER A 20 -29.43 -20.02 3.04
N ARG A 21 -29.62 -19.93 4.37
CA ARG A 21 -29.79 -18.66 5.07
C ARG A 21 -28.48 -17.89 4.89
N TRP A 22 -28.40 -17.14 3.82
CA TRP A 22 -27.58 -15.96 3.78
C TRP A 22 -28.22 -15.03 4.83
N THR A 23 -27.81 -15.16 6.08
CA THR A 23 -27.97 -14.11 7.04
C THR A 23 -27.25 -12.92 6.44
N ALA A 24 -28.03 -12.03 5.82
CA ALA A 24 -27.61 -10.67 5.64
C ALA A 24 -27.08 -10.23 7.02
N LEU A 25 -25.77 -10.04 7.14
CA LEU A 25 -25.20 -9.27 8.22
C LEU A 25 -25.94 -7.95 8.13
N ALA A 26 -26.92 -7.77 9.01
CA ALA A 26 -27.62 -6.50 9.17
C ALA A 26 -26.48 -5.49 9.33
N GLN A 27 -26.38 -4.58 8.37
CA GLN A 27 -25.51 -3.43 8.47
C GLN A 27 -26.02 -2.72 9.72
N GLU A 28 -25.30 -2.88 10.85
CA GLU A 28 -25.64 -2.16 12.08
C GLU A 28 -25.77 -0.70 11.65
N ALA A 29 -26.95 -0.14 11.88
CA ALA A 29 -27.19 1.25 11.58
C ALA A 29 -26.15 2.05 12.37
N THR A 30 -25.14 2.55 11.68
CA THR A 30 -24.07 3.31 12.30
C THR A 30 -24.70 4.49 13.03
N LYS A 31 -24.42 4.64 14.32
CA LYS A 31 -24.87 5.80 15.09
C LYS A 31 -24.56 7.07 14.31
N PRO A 32 -25.46 8.05 14.24
CA PRO A 32 -25.16 9.32 13.59
C PRO A 32 -23.92 9.96 14.20
N ASP A 33 -23.05 10.51 13.37
CA ASP A 33 -21.86 11.23 13.83
C ASP A 33 -22.25 12.35 14.82
N SER A 34 -21.54 12.41 15.94
CA SER A 34 -21.69 13.49 16.92
C SER A 34 -21.34 14.86 16.31
N ALA A 35 -21.70 15.95 17.00
CA ALA A 35 -21.33 17.30 16.58
C ALA A 35 -19.79 17.45 16.47
N GLU A 36 -19.05 16.84 17.39
CA GLU A 36 -17.58 16.85 17.41
C GLU A 36 -16.98 16.11 16.22
N ILE A 37 -17.52 14.94 15.88
CA ILE A 37 -17.10 14.18 14.68
C ILE A 37 -17.36 14.99 13.41
N LYS A 38 -18.55 15.61 13.29
CA LYS A 38 -18.88 16.46 12.14
C LYS A 38 -17.93 17.64 12.01
N GLN A 39 -17.61 18.34 13.10
CA GLN A 39 -16.66 19.44 13.10
C GLN A 39 -15.26 18.97 12.66
N LEU A 40 -14.80 17.81 13.13
CA LEU A 40 -13.52 17.26 12.71
C LEU A 40 -13.53 16.85 11.24
N LEU A 41 -14.62 16.27 10.74
CA LEU A 41 -14.80 15.96 9.32
C LEU A 41 -14.71 17.21 8.45
N ASP A 42 -15.43 18.28 8.82
CA ASP A 42 -15.43 19.55 8.07
C ASP A 42 -14.02 20.16 8.04
N LYS A 43 -13.33 20.19 9.18
CA LYS A 43 -11.94 20.63 9.26
C LYS A 43 -11.01 19.79 8.38
N THR A 44 -11.13 18.47 8.44
CA THR A 44 -10.28 17.55 7.67
C THR A 44 -10.56 17.68 6.17
N LYS A 45 -11.83 17.87 5.78
CA LYS A 45 -12.21 18.14 4.39
C LYS A 45 -11.63 19.46 3.88
N ALA A 46 -11.62 20.50 4.70
CA ALA A 46 -10.98 21.77 4.37
C ALA A 46 -9.45 21.62 4.16
N ILE A 47 -8.78 20.79 4.99
CA ILE A 47 -7.36 20.45 4.81
C ILE A 47 -7.13 19.69 3.49
N ALA A 48 -8.00 18.76 3.14
CA ALA A 48 -7.89 17.99 1.90
C ALA A 48 -7.95 18.89 0.67
N GLY A 49 -8.85 19.87 0.66
CA GLY A 49 -9.11 20.68 -0.53
C GLY A 49 -9.49 19.80 -1.73
N SER A 50 -9.16 20.27 -2.94
CA SER A 50 -9.34 19.48 -4.17
C SER A 50 -8.23 18.44 -4.37
N ASP A 51 -7.03 18.70 -3.85
CA ASP A 51 -5.83 17.90 -4.12
C ASP A 51 -5.91 16.51 -3.47
N TRP A 52 -6.54 16.43 -2.30
CA TRP A 52 -6.60 15.21 -1.49
C TRP A 52 -8.03 14.75 -1.20
N SER A 53 -8.97 15.10 -2.08
CA SER A 53 -10.38 14.68 -1.94
C SER A 53 -10.53 13.15 -1.99
N GLU A 54 -9.78 12.46 -2.86
CA GLU A 54 -9.80 10.99 -2.89
C GLU A 54 -9.25 10.39 -1.59
N THR A 55 -8.22 10.98 -1.01
CA THR A 55 -7.66 10.58 0.29
C THR A 55 -8.70 10.75 1.40
N PHE A 56 -9.39 11.90 1.41
CA PHE A 56 -10.46 12.16 2.37
C PHE A 56 -11.60 11.14 2.24
N ASP A 57 -12.09 10.91 1.03
CA ASP A 57 -13.16 9.95 0.77
C ASP A 57 -12.76 8.54 1.17
N PHE A 58 -11.51 8.14 0.89
CA PHE A 58 -11.00 6.83 1.26
C PHE A 58 -10.91 6.63 2.78
N PHE A 59 -10.24 7.53 3.48
CA PHE A 59 -9.97 7.37 4.91
C PHE A 59 -11.14 7.79 5.81
N CYS A 60 -11.87 8.86 5.47
CA CYS A 60 -12.98 9.36 6.29
C CYS A 60 -14.30 8.63 6.03
N ALA A 61 -14.63 8.37 4.77
CA ALA A 61 -15.85 7.65 4.41
C ALA A 61 -15.70 6.14 4.55
N MET A 62 -14.46 5.62 4.69
CA MET A 62 -14.16 4.19 4.75
C MET A 62 -14.85 3.44 3.61
N ASN A 63 -14.80 3.98 2.41
CA ASN A 63 -15.48 3.39 1.26
C ASN A 63 -14.73 2.12 0.79
N PRO A 64 -15.13 0.92 1.23
CA PRO A 64 -14.45 -0.33 0.88
C PRO A 64 -14.51 -0.65 -0.61
N THR A 65 -15.42 0.00 -1.36
CA THR A 65 -15.59 -0.24 -2.79
C THR A 65 -14.39 0.22 -3.62
N ARG A 66 -13.59 1.17 -3.13
CA ARG A 66 -12.34 1.57 -3.80
C ARG A 66 -11.17 0.64 -3.48
N ALA A 67 -11.15 0.04 -2.28
CA ALA A 67 -10.12 -0.92 -1.88
C ALA A 67 -10.29 -2.31 -2.53
N ASN A 68 -11.55 -2.69 -2.83
CA ASN A 68 -11.90 -3.97 -3.46
C ASN A 68 -12.33 -3.75 -4.91
N ARG A 69 -11.43 -3.30 -5.76
CA ARG A 69 -11.69 -3.32 -7.20
C ARG A 69 -11.64 -4.77 -7.68
N PRO A 70 -12.76 -5.33 -8.17
CA PRO A 70 -12.77 -6.73 -8.63
C PRO A 70 -11.84 -6.96 -9.83
N ASP A 71 -11.43 -5.90 -10.51
CA ASP A 71 -10.59 -5.91 -11.71
C ASP A 71 -9.12 -5.58 -11.44
N ASP A 72 -8.74 -5.05 -10.26
CA ASP A 72 -7.36 -4.69 -9.87
C ASP A 72 -6.35 -4.59 -11.04
N PRO A 73 -6.49 -3.61 -11.94
CA PRO A 73 -5.76 -3.60 -13.20
C PRO A 73 -4.26 -3.41 -12.98
N VAL A 74 -3.48 -4.01 -13.87
CA VAL A 74 -2.04 -3.79 -13.91
C VAL A 74 -1.77 -2.32 -14.25
N ILE A 75 -0.91 -1.68 -13.47
CA ILE A 75 -0.40 -0.34 -13.76
C ILE A 75 0.43 -0.42 -15.05
N GLU A 76 0.17 0.49 -16.00
CA GLU A 76 1.09 0.67 -17.10
C GLU A 76 2.45 1.13 -16.54
N PRO A 77 3.53 0.32 -16.63
CA PRO A 77 4.80 0.66 -16.01
C PRO A 77 5.32 1.99 -16.51
N ALA A 78 5.75 2.86 -15.59
CA ALA A 78 6.11 4.23 -15.93
C ALA A 78 7.39 4.69 -15.24
N LYS A 79 8.18 5.48 -15.97
CA LYS A 79 9.24 6.30 -15.41
C LYS A 79 8.59 7.56 -14.84
N VAL A 80 8.60 7.69 -13.52
CA VAL A 80 7.93 8.78 -12.80
C VAL A 80 8.85 10.00 -12.66
N LEU A 81 10.10 9.77 -12.28
CA LEU A 81 11.19 10.73 -12.24
C LEU A 81 12.43 10.12 -12.88
N ASP A 82 13.55 10.85 -12.97
CA ASP A 82 14.70 10.36 -13.76
C ASP A 82 15.27 9.04 -13.27
N ASN A 83 15.18 8.77 -11.97
CA ASN A 83 15.62 7.53 -11.33
C ASN A 83 14.52 6.82 -10.55
N LEU A 84 13.25 7.19 -10.71
CA LEU A 84 12.11 6.61 -10.00
C LEU A 84 11.10 6.03 -10.99
N TYR A 85 10.73 4.77 -10.80
CA TYR A 85 9.84 4.02 -11.67
C TYR A 85 8.76 3.33 -10.85
N VAL A 86 7.58 3.11 -11.45
CA VAL A 86 6.47 2.38 -10.85
C VAL A 86 6.05 1.19 -11.70
N ILE A 87 5.78 0.08 -11.01
CA ILE A 87 5.31 -1.19 -11.57
C ILE A 87 4.30 -1.77 -10.57
N GLY A 88 3.42 -2.64 -11.01
CA GLY A 88 2.50 -3.35 -10.11
C GLY A 88 1.05 -3.26 -10.54
N ARG A 89 0.16 -3.25 -9.57
CA ARG A 89 -1.30 -3.13 -9.75
C ARG A 89 -1.84 -1.93 -9.01
N THR A 90 -3.06 -1.55 -9.32
CA THR A 90 -3.71 -0.42 -8.63
C THR A 90 -3.95 -0.66 -7.14
N SER A 91 -3.96 -1.92 -6.70
CA SER A 91 -3.98 -2.27 -5.27
C SER A 91 -2.62 -2.15 -4.61
N THR A 92 -1.53 -2.56 -5.30
CA THR A 92 -0.18 -2.59 -4.72
C THR A 92 0.86 -2.21 -5.77
N ALA A 93 1.56 -1.12 -5.55
CA ALA A 93 2.63 -0.62 -6.39
C ALA A 93 4.00 -1.03 -5.84
N VAL A 94 4.91 -1.40 -6.75
CA VAL A 94 6.34 -1.57 -6.50
C VAL A 94 7.07 -0.39 -7.11
N TRP A 95 7.92 0.24 -6.31
CA TRP A 95 8.75 1.34 -6.78
C TRP A 95 10.18 0.88 -7.03
N ALA A 96 10.72 1.18 -8.19
CA ALA A 96 12.11 0.88 -8.51
C ALA A 96 12.90 2.18 -8.58
N ILE A 97 14.05 2.20 -7.92
CA ILE A 97 14.97 3.34 -7.90
C ILE A 97 16.31 2.90 -8.48
N THR A 98 16.73 3.55 -9.56
CA THR A 98 18.07 3.33 -10.12
C THR A 98 19.09 4.17 -9.36
N THR A 99 20.19 3.54 -8.96
CA THR A 99 21.32 4.15 -8.26
C THR A 99 22.62 3.86 -9.00
N SER A 100 23.73 4.48 -8.61
CA SER A 100 25.05 4.18 -9.18
C SER A 100 25.55 2.75 -8.88
N ALA A 101 24.94 2.04 -7.91
CA ALA A 101 25.30 0.67 -7.54
C ALA A 101 24.33 -0.41 -8.07
N GLY A 102 23.23 -0.01 -8.71
CA GLY A 102 22.20 -0.90 -9.21
C GLY A 102 20.79 -0.41 -8.86
N ILE A 103 19.83 -1.33 -8.78
CA ILE A 103 18.42 -1.04 -8.56
C ILE A 103 18.05 -1.36 -7.13
N VAL A 104 17.26 -0.48 -6.51
CA VAL A 104 16.55 -0.71 -5.25
C VAL A 104 15.07 -0.85 -5.57
N LEU A 105 14.43 -1.89 -5.05
CA LEU A 105 12.97 -2.00 -5.04
C LEU A 105 12.44 -1.58 -3.68
N ILE A 106 11.38 -0.80 -3.65
CA ILE A 106 10.52 -0.62 -2.48
C ILE A 106 9.29 -1.48 -2.72
N ASP A 107 9.13 -2.48 -1.86
CA ASP A 107 8.23 -3.62 -1.99
C ASP A 107 8.53 -4.51 -3.21
N ALA A 108 7.83 -5.64 -3.30
CA ALA A 108 8.01 -6.64 -4.36
C ALA A 108 6.68 -7.27 -4.83
N GLY A 109 5.55 -6.70 -4.44
CA GLY A 109 4.22 -7.17 -4.82
C GLY A 109 3.86 -8.54 -4.23
N TYR A 110 2.75 -9.12 -4.69
CA TYR A 110 2.40 -10.51 -4.41
C TYR A 110 3.33 -11.47 -5.18
N GLY A 111 3.62 -12.62 -4.57
CA GLY A 111 4.51 -13.61 -5.17
C GLY A 111 4.01 -14.20 -6.47
N ASP A 112 2.71 -14.41 -6.64
CA ASP A 112 2.07 -14.87 -7.87
C ASP A 112 2.06 -13.81 -8.99
N GLN A 113 2.35 -12.55 -8.65
CA GLN A 113 2.46 -11.44 -9.61
C GLN A 113 3.89 -11.21 -10.09
N LEU A 114 4.87 -11.91 -9.55
CA LEU A 114 6.28 -11.74 -9.92
C LEU A 114 6.50 -11.95 -11.43
N GLU A 115 6.12 -13.12 -11.95
CA GLU A 115 6.31 -13.50 -13.35
C GLU A 115 5.32 -12.80 -14.30
N SER A 116 4.13 -12.48 -13.82
CA SER A 116 3.05 -11.93 -14.66
C SER A 116 3.01 -10.40 -14.68
N VAL A 117 3.57 -9.73 -13.68
CA VAL A 117 3.48 -8.28 -13.52
C VAL A 117 4.84 -7.64 -13.32
N LEU A 118 5.59 -8.04 -12.26
CA LEU A 118 6.80 -7.32 -11.85
C LEU A 118 7.93 -7.45 -12.86
N LEU A 119 8.32 -8.68 -13.23
CA LEU A 119 9.41 -8.91 -14.18
C LEU A 119 9.10 -8.37 -15.58
N PRO A 120 7.90 -8.58 -16.16
CA PRO A 120 7.52 -7.95 -17.42
C PRO A 120 7.52 -6.43 -17.36
N GLY A 121 7.06 -5.84 -16.25
CA GLY A 121 7.08 -4.39 -16.05
C GLY A 121 8.50 -3.83 -15.97
N MET A 122 9.41 -4.48 -15.25
CA MET A 122 10.83 -4.13 -15.24
C MET A 122 11.43 -4.18 -16.64
N LYS A 123 11.19 -5.27 -17.39
CA LYS A 123 11.66 -5.42 -18.76
C LYS A 123 11.16 -4.30 -19.66
N LYS A 124 9.89 -3.92 -19.56
CA LYS A 124 9.29 -2.83 -20.34
C LYS A 124 9.94 -1.48 -20.09
N LEU A 125 10.40 -1.26 -18.85
CA LEU A 125 11.13 -0.06 -18.44
C LEU A 125 12.65 -0.13 -18.72
N GLY A 126 13.16 -1.23 -19.27
CA GLY A 126 14.60 -1.45 -19.47
C GLY A 126 15.36 -1.68 -18.17
N LEU A 127 14.67 -2.08 -17.10
CA LEU A 127 15.27 -2.39 -15.80
C LEU A 127 15.62 -3.89 -15.75
N ASP A 128 16.91 -4.20 -15.64
CA ASP A 128 17.38 -5.59 -15.54
C ASP A 128 17.18 -6.12 -14.11
N PRO A 129 16.35 -7.16 -13.88
CA PRO A 129 16.18 -7.76 -12.56
C PRO A 129 17.49 -8.25 -11.90
N ALA A 130 18.51 -8.60 -12.68
CA ALA A 130 19.83 -9.01 -12.17
C ALA A 130 20.59 -7.83 -11.51
N GLN A 131 20.20 -6.60 -11.81
CA GLN A 131 20.78 -5.40 -11.21
C GLN A 131 20.09 -5.00 -9.89
N VAL A 132 19.06 -5.72 -9.44
CA VAL A 132 18.44 -5.45 -8.12
C VAL A 132 19.43 -5.82 -7.03
N LYS A 133 19.79 -4.83 -6.22
CA LYS A 133 20.75 -4.97 -5.11
C LYS A 133 20.04 -5.01 -3.76
N TYR A 134 18.89 -4.34 -3.63
CA TYR A 134 18.10 -4.30 -2.42
C TYR A 134 16.62 -4.35 -2.74
N VAL A 135 15.87 -5.03 -1.85
CA VAL A 135 14.43 -4.94 -1.73
C VAL A 135 14.12 -4.41 -0.33
N ILE A 136 13.55 -3.22 -0.23
CA ILE A 136 13.16 -2.62 1.05
C ILE A 136 11.65 -2.76 1.20
N VAL A 137 11.20 -3.53 2.17
CA VAL A 137 9.78 -3.88 2.35
C VAL A 137 9.17 -2.95 3.38
N GLY A 138 8.12 -2.21 2.98
CA GLY A 138 7.45 -1.22 3.83
C GLY A 138 6.75 -1.84 5.04
N HIS A 139 6.22 -3.06 4.90
CA HIS A 139 5.66 -3.85 6.01
C HIS A 139 5.49 -5.34 5.65
N GLY A 140 5.28 -6.17 6.65
CA GLY A 140 5.35 -7.63 6.56
C GLY A 140 4.11 -8.35 6.01
N HIS A 141 3.29 -7.74 5.16
CA HIS A 141 2.22 -8.43 4.46
C HIS A 141 2.68 -8.98 3.10
N ALA A 142 2.03 -10.06 2.64
CA ALA A 142 2.45 -10.82 1.46
C ALA A 142 2.40 -10.03 0.14
N ASP A 143 1.57 -9.01 0.05
CA ASP A 143 1.48 -8.11 -1.09
C ASP A 143 2.63 -7.09 -1.18
N HIS A 144 3.54 -7.08 -0.20
CA HIS A 144 4.73 -6.25 -0.17
C HIS A 144 6.03 -7.07 -0.27
N PHE A 145 6.09 -8.22 0.39
CA PHE A 145 7.30 -9.05 0.37
C PHE A 145 7.25 -10.22 -0.64
N GLY A 146 6.12 -10.48 -1.30
CA GLY A 146 5.88 -11.72 -2.01
C GLY A 146 6.91 -12.07 -3.09
N GLY A 147 7.42 -11.07 -3.82
CA GLY A 147 8.49 -11.27 -4.81
C GLY A 147 9.91 -11.18 -4.25
N ALA A 148 10.10 -10.80 -2.97
CA ALA A 148 11.42 -10.47 -2.42
C ALA A 148 12.40 -11.66 -2.40
N ALA A 149 11.91 -12.87 -2.13
CA ALA A 149 12.74 -14.09 -2.12
C ALA A 149 13.39 -14.39 -3.48
N TYR A 150 12.72 -14.06 -4.59
CA TYR A 150 13.28 -14.21 -5.93
C TYR A 150 14.56 -13.38 -6.12
N PHE A 151 14.53 -12.12 -5.67
CA PHE A 151 15.70 -11.24 -5.76
C PHE A 151 16.77 -11.62 -4.74
N GLN A 152 16.37 -12.03 -3.53
CA GLN A 152 17.30 -12.49 -2.48
C GLN A 152 18.11 -13.71 -2.96
N GLN A 153 17.49 -14.68 -3.60
CA GLN A 153 18.16 -15.86 -4.17
C GLN A 153 19.15 -15.49 -5.28
N ARG A 154 19.05 -14.27 -5.83
CA ARG A 154 19.94 -13.73 -6.87
C ARG A 154 20.94 -12.71 -6.32
N GLY A 155 21.08 -12.64 -4.99
CA GLY A 155 22.09 -11.83 -4.31
C GLY A 155 21.64 -10.45 -3.86
N ALA A 156 20.37 -10.09 -4.05
CA ALA A 156 19.83 -8.87 -3.44
C ALA A 156 19.69 -9.02 -1.92
N ARG A 157 19.92 -7.93 -1.18
CA ARG A 157 19.64 -7.86 0.26
C ARG A 157 18.18 -7.49 0.48
N VAL A 158 17.55 -8.07 1.47
CA VAL A 158 16.17 -7.75 1.86
C VAL A 158 16.18 -7.01 3.18
N VAL A 159 15.54 -5.83 3.21
CA VAL A 159 15.50 -4.94 4.37
C VAL A 159 14.06 -4.86 4.87
N VAL A 160 13.85 -5.15 6.15
CA VAL A 160 12.54 -5.06 6.83
C VAL A 160 12.77 -4.61 8.27
N ALA A 161 11.82 -3.95 8.88
CA ALA A 161 11.86 -3.66 10.32
C ALA A 161 11.76 -4.95 11.16
N GLY A 162 12.41 -4.98 12.33
CA GLY A 162 12.51 -6.18 13.16
C GLY A 162 11.19 -6.89 13.45
N PRO A 163 10.15 -6.18 13.96
CA PRO A 163 8.86 -6.81 14.25
C PRO A 163 8.16 -7.40 13.01
N ASP A 164 8.38 -6.84 11.84
CA ASP A 164 7.77 -7.35 10.61
C ASP A 164 8.58 -8.49 9.98
N TRP A 165 9.87 -8.63 10.29
CA TRP A 165 10.58 -9.87 10.05
C TRP A 165 9.92 -11.03 10.82
N ASP A 166 9.55 -10.82 12.10
CA ASP A 166 8.84 -11.83 12.89
C ASP A 166 7.47 -12.17 12.31
N LEU A 167 6.80 -11.19 11.71
CA LEU A 167 5.52 -11.40 11.00
C LEU A 167 5.71 -12.22 9.73
N ILE A 168 6.71 -11.91 8.91
CA ILE A 168 7.05 -12.63 7.67
C ILE A 168 7.39 -14.09 7.96
N GLU A 169 8.22 -14.35 8.97
CA GLU A 169 8.65 -15.71 9.37
C GLU A 169 7.48 -16.58 9.86
N LYS A 170 6.45 -15.97 10.44
CA LYS A 170 5.22 -16.64 10.89
C LYS A 170 4.16 -16.75 9.80
N SER A 171 4.36 -16.11 8.66
CA SER A 171 3.40 -16.19 7.55
C SER A 171 3.28 -17.61 7.04
N PRO A 172 2.06 -18.14 6.83
CA PRO A 172 1.89 -19.47 6.30
C PRO A 172 2.59 -19.58 4.96
N ALA A 173 3.26 -20.71 4.74
CA ALA A 173 3.87 -21.02 3.46
C ALA A 173 2.78 -21.03 2.38
N GLY A 174 2.77 -19.99 1.56
CA GLY A 174 1.95 -19.93 0.35
C GLY A 174 2.67 -20.58 -0.82
N PRO A 175 2.16 -20.43 -2.03
CA PRO A 175 2.83 -20.92 -3.24
C PRO A 175 4.21 -20.28 -3.47
N VAL A 176 4.49 -19.15 -2.79
CA VAL A 176 5.76 -18.44 -2.86
C VAL A 176 6.40 -18.39 -1.47
N GLN A 177 7.64 -18.84 -1.39
CA GLN A 177 8.40 -18.82 -0.14
C GLN A 177 8.71 -17.37 0.27
N PRO A 178 8.55 -17.01 1.54
CA PRO A 178 8.96 -15.70 2.04
C PRO A 178 10.50 -15.55 1.97
N PRO A 179 11.01 -14.31 1.92
CA PRO A 179 12.44 -14.07 2.05
C PRO A 179 12.94 -14.50 3.43
N LYS A 180 14.20 -14.94 3.47
CA LYS A 180 14.88 -15.20 4.73
C LYS A 180 15.28 -13.89 5.40
N ARG A 181 15.22 -13.82 6.73
CA ARG A 181 15.68 -12.66 7.51
C ARG A 181 17.10 -12.28 7.10
N ASP A 182 17.28 -10.98 6.82
CA ASP A 182 18.56 -10.46 6.34
C ASP A 182 18.90 -9.13 7.05
N VAL A 183 18.54 -8.00 6.50
CA VAL A 183 18.84 -6.69 7.08
C VAL A 183 17.65 -6.19 7.90
N VAL A 184 17.92 -5.79 9.14
CA VAL A 184 16.94 -5.14 10.01
C VAL A 184 17.08 -3.63 9.86
N ALA A 185 16.01 -2.98 9.41
CA ALA A 185 15.96 -1.53 9.35
C ALA A 185 15.92 -0.92 10.76
N VAL A 186 16.65 0.16 10.97
CA VAL A 186 16.71 0.91 12.23
C VAL A 186 16.27 2.34 11.97
N GLU A 187 15.40 2.87 12.84
CA GLU A 187 14.91 4.24 12.81
C GLU A 187 16.04 5.24 12.58
N GLY A 188 15.91 6.07 11.54
CA GLY A 188 16.82 7.16 11.24
C GLY A 188 18.23 6.76 10.79
N GLN A 189 18.54 5.45 10.66
CA GLN A 189 19.82 4.98 10.13
C GLN A 189 19.73 4.78 8.61
N PRO A 190 20.35 5.64 7.80
CA PRO A 190 20.22 5.53 6.35
C PRO A 190 20.85 4.25 5.80
N ILE A 191 20.17 3.63 4.86
CA ILE A 191 20.68 2.53 4.05
C ILE A 191 21.16 3.14 2.74
N THR A 192 22.46 3.28 2.59
CA THR A 192 23.07 3.92 1.41
C THR A 192 23.40 2.89 0.36
N ILE A 193 22.82 3.06 -0.84
CA ILE A 193 23.05 2.19 -2.00
C ILE A 193 23.48 3.09 -3.17
N GLY A 194 24.75 3.02 -3.53
CA GLY A 194 25.34 3.92 -4.51
C GLY A 194 25.22 5.39 -4.07
N ASP A 195 24.58 6.20 -4.89
CA ASP A 195 24.39 7.64 -4.68
C ASP A 195 23.04 7.99 -3.99
N VAL A 196 22.29 7.00 -3.49
CA VAL A 196 20.99 7.21 -2.84
C VAL A 196 21.02 6.66 -1.42
N ALA A 197 20.62 7.50 -0.44
CA ALA A 197 20.44 7.14 0.96
C ALA A 197 18.95 7.04 1.27
N PHE A 198 18.50 5.87 1.70
CA PHE A 198 17.12 5.58 2.12
C PHE A 198 17.05 5.66 3.64
N THR A 199 16.32 6.62 4.17
CA THR A 199 16.15 6.82 5.62
C THR A 199 14.85 6.16 6.07
N PRO A 200 14.91 5.06 6.84
CA PRO A 200 13.75 4.41 7.42
C PRO A 200 13.20 5.23 8.59
N VAL A 201 11.88 5.29 8.69
CA VAL A 201 11.13 5.90 9.79
C VAL A 201 10.10 4.88 10.26
N MET A 202 10.12 4.53 11.55
CA MET A 202 9.18 3.54 12.08
C MET A 202 7.80 4.17 12.26
N ILE A 203 6.78 3.53 11.68
CA ILE A 203 5.39 3.99 11.66
C ILE A 203 4.44 2.85 12.02
N PRO A 204 4.59 2.23 13.20
CA PRO A 204 3.76 1.10 13.61
C PRO A 204 2.26 1.50 13.66
N GLY A 205 1.39 0.49 13.55
CA GLY A 205 -0.07 0.67 13.59
C GLY A 205 -0.77 -0.24 12.59
N HIS A 206 -0.44 -0.15 11.30
CA HIS A 206 -0.92 -1.11 10.30
C HIS A 206 -0.34 -2.51 10.55
N THR A 207 0.97 -2.59 10.75
CA THR A 207 1.69 -3.72 11.35
C THR A 207 2.62 -3.19 12.45
N PRO A 208 3.13 -4.07 13.34
CA PRO A 208 4.07 -3.64 14.38
C PRO A 208 5.39 -3.07 13.84
N GLY A 209 5.82 -3.49 12.66
CA GLY A 209 7.07 -3.08 12.02
C GLY A 209 6.86 -2.26 10.75
N SER A 210 5.68 -1.68 10.52
CA SER A 210 5.50 -0.77 9.40
C SER A 210 6.52 0.34 9.42
N MET A 211 7.12 0.64 8.25
CA MET A 211 8.09 1.73 8.11
C MET A 211 7.83 2.55 6.86
N GLY A 212 8.05 3.86 6.98
CA GLY A 212 8.16 4.76 5.85
C GLY A 212 9.62 4.92 5.41
N LEU A 213 9.82 5.44 4.21
CA LEU A 213 11.14 5.74 3.67
C LEU A 213 11.17 7.16 3.13
N VAL A 214 12.23 7.90 3.49
CA VAL A 214 12.55 9.20 2.88
C VAL A 214 13.85 9.05 2.11
N PHE A 215 13.87 9.47 0.84
CA PHE A 215 15.04 9.33 -0.02
C PHE A 215 15.06 10.38 -1.14
N PRO A 216 16.26 10.75 -1.66
CA PRO A 216 16.38 11.68 -2.77
C PRO A 216 16.03 11.00 -4.11
N VAL A 217 15.40 11.77 -4.99
CA VAL A 217 15.09 11.40 -6.38
C VAL A 217 15.48 12.54 -7.33
N LYS A 218 15.70 12.22 -8.62
CA LYS A 218 16.20 13.18 -9.62
C LYS A 218 15.06 13.68 -10.51
N ASP A 219 14.93 14.99 -10.66
CA ASP A 219 14.00 15.69 -11.56
C ASP A 219 14.80 16.68 -12.42
N GLY A 220 15.37 16.22 -13.52
CA GLY A 220 16.34 16.97 -14.32
C GLY A 220 17.62 17.30 -13.52
N ARG A 221 17.88 18.60 -13.34
CA ARG A 221 18.99 19.07 -12.50
C ARG A 221 18.64 19.26 -11.03
N THR A 222 17.39 19.02 -10.65
CA THR A 222 16.90 19.22 -9.29
C THR A 222 16.88 17.88 -8.56
N THR A 223 17.39 17.86 -7.33
CA THR A 223 17.15 16.76 -6.39
C THR A 223 15.87 17.08 -5.62
N ARG A 224 14.92 16.16 -5.67
CA ARG A 224 13.68 16.16 -4.89
C ARG A 224 13.80 15.17 -3.75
N ILE A 225 12.94 15.28 -2.77
CA ILE A 225 12.88 14.32 -1.65
C ILE A 225 11.54 13.58 -1.71
N ALA A 226 11.62 12.29 -1.94
CA ALA A 226 10.46 11.42 -1.94
C ALA A 226 10.18 10.84 -0.55
N GLY A 227 8.89 10.68 -0.24
CA GLY A 227 8.41 10.01 0.95
C GLY A 227 7.34 8.99 0.62
N ILE A 228 7.46 7.79 1.20
CA ILE A 228 6.47 6.72 1.14
C ILE A 228 6.08 6.29 2.54
N PHE A 229 4.79 6.30 2.86
CA PHE A 229 4.25 5.80 4.13
C PHE A 229 3.89 4.32 3.98
N GLY A 230 4.80 3.43 4.36
CA GLY A 230 4.75 2.01 3.98
C GLY A 230 3.64 1.16 4.60
N GLY A 231 2.87 1.66 5.57
CA GLY A 231 1.76 0.96 6.23
C GLY A 231 0.47 1.77 6.24
N SER A 232 0.03 2.24 5.09
CA SER A 232 -1.00 3.29 4.99
C SER A 232 -2.44 2.81 5.16
N ILE A 233 -2.76 1.54 4.84
CA ILE A 233 -4.14 1.08 4.82
C ILE A 233 -4.66 0.81 6.23
N LEU A 234 -5.72 1.53 6.61
CA LEU A 234 -6.53 1.18 7.76
C LEU A 234 -7.41 -0.01 7.41
N THR A 235 -7.28 -1.10 8.13
CA THR A 235 -8.16 -2.27 7.97
C THR A 235 -9.16 -2.29 9.14
N PRO A 236 -10.34 -1.67 8.99
CA PRO A 236 -11.36 -1.69 10.04
C PRO A 236 -11.72 -3.14 10.40
N GLY A 237 -11.88 -3.40 11.70
CA GLY A 237 -12.14 -4.75 12.20
C GLY A 237 -10.89 -5.59 12.46
N ARG A 238 -9.73 -5.23 11.91
CA ARG A 238 -8.43 -5.86 12.24
C ARG A 238 -7.61 -5.02 13.20
N LEU A 239 -7.63 -3.68 13.05
CA LEU A 239 -6.96 -2.78 13.98
C LEU A 239 -7.79 -2.59 15.25
N THR A 240 -7.17 -2.80 16.39
CA THR A 240 -7.75 -2.44 17.71
C THR A 240 -7.77 -0.91 17.87
N ASN A 241 -8.49 -0.41 18.89
CA ASN A 241 -8.46 1.02 19.19
C ASN A 241 -7.05 1.51 19.53
N ASP A 242 -6.25 0.69 20.22
CA ASP A 242 -4.85 1.04 20.53
C ASP A 242 -3.98 1.01 19.28
N GLY A 243 -4.18 0.07 18.35
CA GLY A 243 -3.54 0.10 17.04
C GLY A 243 -3.88 1.34 16.22
N MET A 244 -5.13 1.83 16.30
CA MET A 244 -5.52 3.09 15.65
C MET A 244 -4.88 4.33 16.29
N LYS A 245 -4.77 4.36 17.63
CA LYS A 245 -4.02 5.43 18.33
C LYS A 245 -2.55 5.42 17.90
N GLN A 246 -1.92 4.26 17.91
CA GLN A 246 -0.54 4.10 17.46
C GLN A 246 -0.35 4.54 15.99
N TYR A 247 -1.31 4.22 15.12
CA TYR A 247 -1.29 4.69 13.74
C TYR A 247 -1.36 6.22 13.65
N ILE A 248 -2.23 6.88 14.43
CA ILE A 248 -2.34 8.34 14.49
C ILE A 248 -1.01 8.95 14.96
N GLU A 249 -0.41 8.41 16.00
CA GLU A 249 0.91 8.82 16.51
C GLU A 249 1.99 8.67 15.42
N SER A 250 1.96 7.55 14.68
CA SER A 250 2.89 7.28 13.58
C SER A 250 2.71 8.26 12.41
N VAL A 251 1.48 8.62 12.05
CA VAL A 251 1.23 9.64 11.02
C VAL A 251 1.75 11.00 11.47
N ASN A 252 1.56 11.36 12.74
CA ASN A 252 2.05 12.62 13.29
C ASN A 252 3.59 12.65 13.34
N HIS A 253 4.22 11.55 13.80
CA HIS A 253 5.68 11.41 13.78
C HIS A 253 6.24 11.52 12.35
N TRP A 254 5.62 10.83 11.40
CA TRP A 254 5.99 10.91 9.98
C TRP A 254 5.85 12.34 9.43
N ALA A 255 4.79 13.06 9.83
CA ALA A 255 4.60 14.45 9.43
C ALA A 255 5.73 15.36 9.92
N GLU A 256 6.21 15.18 11.16
CA GLU A 256 7.35 15.93 11.70
C GLU A 256 8.65 15.61 10.94
N VAL A 257 8.92 14.33 10.67
CA VAL A 257 10.11 13.90 9.94
C VAL A 257 10.09 14.44 8.51
N THR A 258 8.99 14.27 7.78
CA THR A 258 8.86 14.68 6.38
C THR A 258 8.88 16.21 6.23
N LYS A 259 8.33 16.94 7.19
CA LYS A 259 8.45 18.41 7.24
C LYS A 259 9.91 18.85 7.42
N ARG A 260 10.63 18.24 8.36
CA ARG A 260 12.06 18.52 8.60
C ARG A 260 12.92 18.19 7.39
N MET A 261 12.66 17.08 6.73
CA MET A 261 13.36 16.61 5.55
C MET A 261 12.89 17.26 4.24
N LYS A 262 11.85 18.12 4.29
CA LYS A 262 11.28 18.85 3.15
C LYS A 262 10.84 17.90 2.04
N VAL A 263 10.14 16.82 2.40
CA VAL A 263 9.57 15.89 1.42
C VAL A 263 8.59 16.61 0.53
N ASP A 264 8.79 16.54 -0.78
CA ASP A 264 7.99 17.22 -1.81
C ASP A 264 7.46 16.30 -2.92
N VAL A 265 7.90 15.02 -2.93
CA VAL A 265 7.39 13.96 -3.81
C VAL A 265 6.62 12.95 -2.99
N GLU A 266 5.33 12.78 -3.33
CA GLU A 266 4.42 11.87 -2.65
C GLU A 266 4.20 10.62 -3.50
N ILE A 267 4.50 9.46 -2.91
CA ILE A 267 4.25 8.14 -3.49
C ILE A 267 3.74 7.19 -2.41
N GLN A 268 2.94 6.20 -2.84
CA GLN A 268 2.37 5.18 -1.94
C GLN A 268 2.58 3.77 -2.49
N ASN A 269 2.64 2.81 -1.60
CA ASN A 269 2.63 1.39 -1.97
C ASN A 269 1.21 0.85 -2.23
N HIS A 270 0.17 1.54 -1.73
CA HIS A 270 -1.22 1.32 -2.08
C HIS A 270 -1.80 2.56 -2.77
N PRO A 271 -1.66 2.69 -4.10
CA PRO A 271 -1.95 3.92 -4.83
C PRO A 271 -3.44 4.14 -5.12
N MET A 272 -4.34 3.67 -4.26
CA MET A 272 -5.77 3.73 -4.49
C MET A 272 -6.47 4.96 -3.90
N TYR A 273 -5.73 5.83 -3.19
CA TYR A 273 -6.30 6.95 -2.46
C TYR A 273 -5.54 8.27 -2.60
N ASP A 274 -4.43 8.29 -3.35
CA ASP A 274 -3.53 9.44 -3.48
C ASP A 274 -3.59 10.11 -4.86
N ASN A 275 -4.71 9.96 -5.58
CA ASN A 275 -4.88 10.44 -6.97
C ASN A 275 -3.88 9.84 -7.96
N PHE A 276 -3.33 8.67 -7.67
CA PHE A 276 -2.26 8.05 -8.43
C PHE A 276 -2.54 7.93 -9.92
N LEU A 277 -3.71 7.39 -10.30
CA LEU A 277 -4.06 7.24 -11.71
C LEU A 277 -4.15 8.59 -12.43
N THR A 278 -4.69 9.61 -11.74
CA THR A 278 -4.74 10.99 -12.24
C THR A 278 -3.32 11.56 -12.40
N LYS A 279 -2.42 11.30 -11.44
CA LYS A 279 -1.01 11.71 -11.55
C LYS A 279 -0.32 11.01 -12.73
N LEU A 280 -0.55 9.71 -12.95
CA LEU A 280 0.00 8.98 -14.11
C LEU A 280 -0.52 9.52 -15.44
N ASP A 281 -1.81 9.81 -15.55
CA ASP A 281 -2.39 10.36 -16.79
C ASP A 281 -1.83 11.75 -17.09
N ARG A 282 -1.71 12.61 -16.07
CA ARG A 282 -1.05 13.92 -16.22
C ARG A 282 0.43 13.77 -16.60
N LEU A 283 1.13 12.76 -16.05
CA LEU A 283 2.53 12.49 -16.38
C LEU A 283 2.69 12.09 -17.87
N LYS A 284 1.80 11.23 -18.38
CA LYS A 284 1.78 10.84 -19.81
C LYS A 284 1.53 12.02 -20.75
N GLN A 285 0.72 12.98 -20.33
CA GLN A 285 0.36 14.17 -21.09
C GLN A 285 1.33 15.34 -20.86
N ARG A 286 2.29 15.20 -19.94
CA ARG A 286 3.22 16.25 -19.53
C ARG A 286 4.09 16.70 -20.71
N LYS A 287 4.11 18.00 -20.96
CA LYS A 287 5.01 18.64 -21.92
C LYS A 287 6.32 19.07 -21.26
N PRO A 288 7.42 19.22 -22.01
CA PRO A 288 8.66 19.77 -21.48
C PRO A 288 8.43 21.10 -20.74
N GLY A 289 9.03 21.26 -19.56
CA GLY A 289 8.89 22.46 -18.73
C GLY A 289 7.68 22.50 -17.80
N GLN A 290 6.71 21.59 -17.96
CA GLN A 290 5.59 21.47 -17.00
C GLN A 290 6.04 20.76 -15.71
N PRO A 291 5.46 21.12 -14.53
CA PRO A 291 5.74 20.43 -13.29
C PRO A 291 5.42 18.93 -13.36
N ASN A 292 6.20 18.11 -12.66
CA ASN A 292 5.91 16.69 -12.52
C ASN A 292 4.73 16.52 -11.52
N PRO A 293 3.68 15.77 -11.86
CA PRO A 293 2.48 15.62 -11.01
C PRO A 293 2.72 14.87 -9.70
N PHE A 294 3.83 14.15 -9.56
CA PHE A 294 4.23 13.50 -8.31
C PHE A 294 5.01 14.45 -7.38
N VAL A 295 5.49 15.60 -7.89
CA VAL A 295 6.08 16.67 -7.09
C VAL A 295 4.94 17.55 -6.58
N VAL A 296 4.34 17.12 -5.46
CA VAL A 296 3.17 17.78 -4.87
C VAL A 296 3.55 19.04 -4.07
N GLY A 297 4.83 19.16 -3.67
CA GLY A 297 5.34 20.20 -2.80
C GLY A 297 5.15 19.86 -1.32
N ALA A 298 6.03 20.43 -0.48
CA ALA A 298 6.08 20.10 0.94
C ALA A 298 4.78 20.43 1.70
N ASP A 299 4.16 21.58 1.42
CA ASP A 299 2.92 21.97 2.10
C ASP A 299 1.75 21.06 1.72
N SER A 300 1.65 20.66 0.45
CA SER A 300 0.62 19.73 0.00
C SER A 300 0.84 18.34 0.60
N TYR A 301 2.10 17.90 0.72
CA TYR A 301 2.44 16.64 1.41
C TYR A 301 1.98 16.67 2.88
N GLN A 302 2.20 17.78 3.60
CA GLN A 302 1.72 17.92 4.99
C GLN A 302 0.19 17.92 5.08
N ARG A 303 -0.53 18.50 4.11
CA ARG A 303 -2.00 18.43 4.06
C ARG A 303 -2.49 16.99 3.87
N PHE A 304 -1.85 16.21 3.00
CA PHE A 304 -2.12 14.77 2.83
C PHE A 304 -2.06 14.03 4.17
N LEU A 305 -1.00 14.21 4.95
CA LEU A 305 -0.83 13.58 6.26
C LEU A 305 -1.87 14.08 7.28
N GLY A 306 -2.23 15.37 7.21
CA GLY A 306 -3.31 15.93 8.01
C GLY A 306 -4.67 15.28 7.73
N VAL A 307 -4.93 14.89 6.47
CA VAL A 307 -6.14 14.12 6.11
C VAL A 307 -6.07 12.71 6.69
N MET A 308 -4.94 12.01 6.57
CA MET A 308 -4.78 10.67 7.13
C MET A 308 -5.00 10.66 8.65
N SER A 309 -4.36 11.59 9.39
CA SER A 309 -4.49 11.70 10.85
C SER A 309 -5.92 12.07 11.26
N GLY A 310 -6.50 13.09 10.63
CA GLY A 310 -7.86 13.55 10.93
C GLY A 310 -8.92 12.48 10.69
N CYS A 311 -8.87 11.82 9.52
CA CYS A 311 -9.82 10.74 9.20
C CYS A 311 -9.63 9.51 10.10
N THR A 312 -8.40 9.14 10.46
CA THR A 312 -8.18 8.03 11.40
C THR A 312 -8.73 8.36 12.79
N THR A 313 -8.60 9.62 13.23
CA THR A 313 -9.21 10.10 14.48
C THR A 313 -10.73 10.01 14.43
N VAL A 314 -11.36 10.42 13.32
CA VAL A 314 -12.81 10.24 13.11
C VAL A 314 -13.21 8.77 13.23
N GLN A 315 -12.46 7.86 12.61
CA GLN A 315 -12.76 6.42 12.69
C GLN A 315 -12.63 5.88 14.13
N LEU A 316 -11.64 6.35 14.88
CA LEU A 316 -11.47 6.00 16.28
C LEU A 316 -12.63 6.52 17.14
N MET A 317 -13.06 7.77 16.94
CA MET A 317 -14.20 8.37 17.66
C MET A 317 -15.53 7.65 17.39
N ARG A 318 -15.74 7.16 16.17
CA ARG A 318 -16.93 6.36 15.80
C ARG A 318 -17.02 5.02 16.52
N ARG A 319 -15.90 4.53 17.08
CA ARG A 319 -15.84 3.27 17.86
C ARG A 319 -16.06 3.47 19.36
N ALA A 320 -16.01 4.69 19.84
CA ALA A 320 -16.28 5.05 21.23
C ALA A 320 -17.80 5.19 21.47
#